data_5af51ef63489754645887eb447a7dae1
#
_entry.id   5af51ef63489754645887eb447a7dae1
#
_cell.length_a   1.000
_cell.length_b   1.000
_cell.length_c   1.000
_cell.angle_alpha   90.00
_cell.angle_beta   90.00
_cell.angle_gamma   90.00
#
_symmetry.space_group_name_H-M   'P 1'
#
loop_
_entity.id
_entity.type
_entity.pdbx_description
1 polymer ?
#
loop_
_entity_poly.entity_id
_entity_poly.type
_entity_poly.pdbx_seq_one_letter_code
_entity_poly.pdbx_strand_id
1 'polypeptide(L)'
;MWGVVNLIPTKEEWNKALAERHGEKLQTKFSSVTVAICGLGGLGSNVAISLARAGIGKLILIDFDRVDITNLHRQQYKANQLGMNKTDALRDNLLEIAPYVTLETHTICVKEENATHLLQGADIICEAFDNAECKAMLTNLVLEEMPDKYLVAASGMAGFGSANSIRTRKITSKFYLCGDEKSDVQSEGGLVSSRVMLCAAHQAHTVLRILAEQFET
;
A
#
# COMPACT_ATOMS: atom_id res chain seq x y z
N MET A 1 4.72 39.20 9.43
CA MET A 1 5.13 37.79 9.58
C MET A 1 4.00 37.04 10.27
N TRP A 2 3.22 36.27 9.55
CA TRP A 2 2.21 35.39 10.13
C TRP A 2 2.95 34.21 10.72
N GLY A 3 2.94 34.09 12.05
CA GLY A 3 3.49 32.92 12.72
C GLY A 3 2.68 31.70 12.27
N VAL A 4 3.30 30.76 11.56
CA VAL A 4 2.71 29.45 11.30
C VAL A 4 2.61 28.73 12.64
N VAL A 5 1.43 28.79 13.26
CA VAL A 5 1.10 27.90 14.35
C VAL A 5 0.92 26.52 13.75
N ASN A 6 1.88 25.64 13.99
CA ASN A 6 1.84 24.27 13.53
C ASN A 6 0.84 23.50 14.41
N LEU A 7 -0.46 23.65 14.13
CA LEU A 7 -1.55 22.99 14.85
C LEU A 7 -1.75 21.60 14.23
N ILE A 8 -1.14 20.58 14.84
CA ILE A 8 -1.56 19.20 14.57
C ILE A 8 -2.93 19.04 15.24
N PRO A 9 -3.98 18.63 14.48
CA PRO A 9 -5.30 18.41 15.07
C PRO A 9 -5.24 17.31 16.12
N THR A 10 -6.11 17.34 17.11
CA THR A 10 -6.23 16.24 18.08
C THR A 10 -6.71 14.97 17.39
N LYS A 11 -6.51 13.81 18.02
CA LYS A 11 -6.98 12.53 17.51
C LYS A 11 -8.51 12.51 17.33
N GLU A 12 -9.22 13.18 18.21
CA GLU A 12 -10.69 13.31 18.16
C GLU A 12 -11.12 14.13 16.94
N GLU A 13 -10.51 15.30 16.74
CA GLU A 13 -10.78 16.16 15.57
C GLU A 13 -10.45 15.44 14.26
N TRP A 14 -9.32 14.71 14.23
CA TRP A 14 -8.92 13.90 13.08
C TRP A 14 -9.98 12.84 12.74
N ASN A 15 -10.35 12.01 13.72
CA ASN A 15 -11.33 10.95 13.53
C ASN A 15 -12.71 11.50 13.14
N LYS A 16 -13.14 12.60 13.77
CA LYS A 16 -14.39 13.29 13.42
C LYS A 16 -14.39 13.76 11.97
N ALA A 17 -13.31 14.41 11.53
CA ALA A 17 -13.18 14.90 10.16
C ALA A 17 -13.23 13.76 9.13
N LEU A 18 -12.64 12.60 9.43
CA LEU A 18 -12.73 11.41 8.58
C LEU A 18 -14.15 10.83 8.55
N ALA A 19 -14.78 10.71 9.73
CA ALA A 19 -16.15 10.21 9.84
C ALA A 19 -17.18 11.11 9.10
N GLU A 20 -16.99 12.42 9.09
CA GLU A 20 -17.80 13.36 8.32
C GLU A 20 -17.71 13.13 6.80
N ARG A 21 -16.62 12.53 6.29
CA ARG A 21 -16.40 12.29 4.84
C ARG A 21 -16.96 10.97 4.35
N HIS A 22 -16.84 9.91 5.11
CA HIS A 22 -17.26 8.57 4.65
C HIS A 22 -18.18 7.83 5.63
N GLY A 23 -18.60 8.49 6.72
CA GLY A 23 -19.54 7.97 7.71
C GLY A 23 -18.84 7.27 8.88
N GLU A 24 -19.45 7.38 10.07
CA GLU A 24 -18.90 6.82 11.31
C GLU A 24 -18.70 5.31 11.26
N LYS A 25 -19.63 4.58 10.63
CA LYS A 25 -19.55 3.12 10.51
C LYS A 25 -18.30 2.68 9.75
N LEU A 26 -18.02 3.31 8.61
CA LEU A 26 -16.82 3.00 7.81
C LEU A 26 -15.55 3.45 8.53
N GLN A 27 -15.54 4.65 9.15
CA GLN A 27 -14.39 5.12 9.89
C GLN A 27 -14.03 4.18 11.06
N THR A 28 -15.01 3.73 11.82
CA THR A 28 -14.80 2.74 12.89
C THR A 28 -14.17 1.47 12.35
N LYS A 29 -14.67 0.97 11.21
CA LYS A 29 -14.13 -0.23 10.57
C LYS A 29 -12.71 -0.01 10.07
N PHE A 30 -12.42 1.10 9.37
CA PHE A 30 -11.09 1.42 8.87
C PHE A 30 -10.07 1.56 10.00
N SER A 31 -10.44 2.24 11.10
CA SER A 31 -9.55 2.45 12.26
C SER A 31 -9.25 1.17 13.07
N SER A 32 -10.03 0.11 12.90
CA SER A 32 -9.83 -1.17 13.60
C SER A 32 -9.01 -2.20 12.83
N VAL A 33 -8.69 -1.93 11.57
CA VAL A 33 -8.07 -2.90 10.65
C VAL A 33 -6.56 -2.70 10.56
N THR A 34 -5.86 -3.82 10.37
CA THR A 34 -4.42 -3.87 10.07
C THR A 34 -4.20 -4.29 8.63
N VAL A 35 -3.46 -3.49 7.87
CA VAL A 35 -3.07 -3.81 6.49
C VAL A 35 -1.55 -3.97 6.41
N ALA A 36 -1.08 -5.11 5.91
CA ALA A 36 0.33 -5.32 5.60
C ALA A 36 0.63 -4.90 4.15
N ILE A 37 1.74 -4.22 3.96
CA ILE A 37 2.23 -3.80 2.64
C ILE A 37 3.61 -4.38 2.44
N CYS A 38 3.69 -5.35 1.53
CA CYS A 38 4.91 -6.08 1.20
C CYS A 38 5.58 -5.48 -0.04
N GLY A 39 6.70 -4.80 0.17
CA GLY A 39 7.35 -3.93 -0.82
C GLY A 39 6.88 -2.49 -0.72
N LEU A 40 7.82 -1.55 -0.53
CA LEU A 40 7.55 -0.12 -0.38
C LEU A 40 8.10 0.69 -1.55
N GLY A 41 8.11 0.08 -2.73
CA GLY A 41 8.47 0.71 -3.99
C GLY A 41 7.39 1.65 -4.53
N GLY A 42 7.29 1.72 -5.86
CA GLY A 42 6.32 2.57 -6.56
C GLY A 42 4.87 2.26 -6.20
N LEU A 43 4.51 0.98 -6.07
CA LEU A 43 3.18 0.57 -5.64
C LEU A 43 2.99 0.80 -4.14
N GLY A 44 3.75 0.11 -3.31
CA GLY A 44 3.50 0.06 -1.86
C GLY A 44 3.61 1.40 -1.16
N SER A 45 4.51 2.29 -1.56
CA SER A 45 4.59 3.64 -0.97
C SER A 45 3.35 4.48 -1.27
N ASN A 46 2.79 4.38 -2.49
CA ASN A 46 1.54 5.05 -2.86
C ASN A 46 0.31 4.43 -2.18
N VAL A 47 0.26 3.09 -2.06
CA VAL A 47 -0.79 2.37 -1.31
C VAL A 47 -0.79 2.81 0.15
N ALA A 48 0.38 2.85 0.80
CA ALA A 48 0.51 3.24 2.20
C ALA A 48 -0.03 4.65 2.46
N ILE A 49 0.33 5.63 1.63
CA ILE A 49 -0.18 7.00 1.75
C ILE A 49 -1.70 7.04 1.57
N SER A 50 -2.23 6.33 0.58
CA SER A 50 -3.67 6.31 0.31
C SER A 50 -4.46 5.72 1.47
N LEU A 51 -3.99 4.61 2.05
CA LEU A 51 -4.62 3.94 3.18
C LEU A 51 -4.51 4.75 4.48
N ALA A 52 -3.36 5.36 4.75
CA ALA A 52 -3.19 6.23 5.92
C ALA A 52 -4.12 7.44 5.85
N ARG A 53 -4.25 8.09 4.69
CA ARG A 53 -5.20 9.20 4.47
C ARG A 53 -6.66 8.78 4.61
N ALA A 54 -6.99 7.54 4.26
CA ALA A 54 -8.35 6.99 4.45
C ALA A 54 -8.66 6.65 5.92
N GLY A 55 -7.67 6.68 6.81
CA GLY A 55 -7.87 6.43 8.24
C GLY A 55 -7.77 4.96 8.64
N ILE A 56 -7.02 4.14 7.89
CA ILE A 56 -6.66 2.78 8.33
C ILE A 56 -5.89 2.85 9.63
N GLY A 57 -6.29 2.05 10.62
CA GLY A 57 -5.77 2.14 11.98
C GLY A 57 -4.33 1.70 12.13
N LYS A 58 -3.93 0.62 11.43
CA LYS A 58 -2.56 0.10 11.50
C LYS A 58 -2.05 -0.33 10.12
N LEU A 59 -0.80 0.03 9.81
CA LEU A 59 -0.06 -0.46 8.65
C LEU A 59 1.18 -1.22 9.11
N ILE A 60 1.41 -2.39 8.55
CA ILE A 60 2.66 -3.16 8.66
C ILE A 60 3.44 -2.89 7.36
N LEU A 61 4.59 -2.25 7.47
CA LEU A 61 5.42 -1.82 6.36
C LEU A 61 6.65 -2.72 6.25
N ILE A 62 6.78 -3.45 5.15
CA ILE A 62 7.84 -4.45 4.99
C ILE A 62 8.62 -4.19 3.70
N ASP A 63 9.91 -3.89 3.83
CA ASP A 63 10.84 -3.72 2.71
C ASP A 63 12.28 -3.82 3.26
N PHE A 64 13.23 -4.29 2.47
CA PHE A 64 14.64 -4.38 2.87
C PHE A 64 15.54 -3.33 2.20
N ASP A 65 15.00 -2.59 1.24
CA ASP A 65 15.76 -1.63 0.43
C ASP A 65 15.98 -0.29 1.14
N ARG A 66 16.89 0.46 0.53
CA ARG A 66 17.11 1.88 0.81
C ARG A 66 16.53 2.77 -0.28
N VAL A 67 16.25 4.00 0.07
CA VAL A 67 15.81 5.03 -0.87
C VAL A 67 16.98 5.37 -1.81
N ASP A 68 16.76 5.21 -3.11
CA ASP A 68 17.70 5.52 -4.17
C ASP A 68 17.17 6.67 -5.05
N ILE A 69 18.08 7.41 -5.68
CA ILE A 69 17.73 8.54 -6.55
C ILE A 69 16.83 8.10 -7.72
N THR A 70 17.05 6.90 -8.24
CA THR A 70 16.24 6.31 -9.32
C THR A 70 14.81 5.95 -8.88
N ASN A 71 14.53 6.02 -7.59
CA ASN A 71 13.21 5.72 -7.01
C ASN A 71 12.32 6.97 -6.95
N LEU A 72 12.91 8.17 -6.79
CA LEU A 72 12.19 9.40 -6.46
C LEU A 72 11.14 9.80 -7.50
N HIS A 73 11.30 9.40 -8.75
CA HIS A 73 10.36 9.77 -9.82
C HIS A 73 8.98 9.09 -9.71
N ARG A 74 8.84 8.01 -8.90
CA ARG A 74 7.58 7.26 -8.77
C ARG A 74 7.24 6.75 -7.37
N GLN A 75 8.17 6.89 -6.41
CA GLN A 75 8.00 6.46 -5.03
C GLN A 75 7.79 7.68 -4.11
N GLN A 76 7.13 7.49 -3.00
CA GLN A 76 6.72 8.57 -2.09
C GLN A 76 7.82 8.93 -1.08
N TYR A 77 9.03 9.17 -1.59
CA TYR A 77 10.18 9.58 -0.80
C TYR A 77 10.62 11.00 -1.17
N LYS A 78 11.23 11.69 -0.21
CA LYS A 78 11.79 13.03 -0.36
C LYS A 78 13.27 12.95 -0.75
N ALA A 79 13.79 13.96 -1.45
CA ALA A 79 15.19 13.98 -1.86
C ALA A 79 16.18 13.93 -0.70
N ASN A 80 15.82 14.49 0.45
CA ASN A 80 16.63 14.43 1.67
C ASN A 80 16.59 13.08 2.41
N GLN A 81 15.83 12.10 1.92
CA GLN A 81 15.74 10.76 2.48
C GLN A 81 16.62 9.73 1.74
N LEU A 82 17.43 10.16 0.76
CA LEU A 82 18.35 9.27 0.06
C LEU A 82 19.25 8.50 1.03
N GLY A 83 19.35 7.18 0.82
CA GLY A 83 20.12 6.26 1.65
C GLY A 83 19.42 5.78 2.92
N MET A 84 18.31 6.37 3.34
CA MET A 84 17.49 5.84 4.46
C MET A 84 16.87 4.48 4.10
N ASN A 85 16.60 3.64 5.07
CA ASN A 85 15.75 2.46 4.82
C ASN A 85 14.37 2.95 4.35
N LYS A 86 13.78 2.28 3.35
CA LYS A 86 12.44 2.64 2.86
C LYS A 86 11.39 2.60 3.95
N THR A 87 11.48 1.63 4.86
CA THR A 87 10.59 1.51 6.02
C THR A 87 10.62 2.73 6.93
N ASP A 88 11.82 3.23 7.27
CA ASP A 88 11.99 4.40 8.13
C ASP A 88 11.54 5.68 7.42
N ALA A 89 11.96 5.86 6.17
CA ALA A 89 11.62 7.03 5.36
C ALA A 89 10.10 7.15 5.14
N LEU A 90 9.44 6.03 4.85
CA LEU A 90 7.99 6.02 4.65
C LEU A 90 7.23 6.21 5.96
N ARG A 91 7.69 5.60 7.07
CA ARG A 91 7.12 5.85 8.40
C ARG A 91 7.10 7.34 8.72
N ASP A 92 8.22 8.02 8.54
CA ASP A 92 8.33 9.45 8.83
C ASP A 92 7.37 10.28 7.95
N ASN A 93 7.28 9.97 6.65
CA ASN A 93 6.35 10.62 5.73
C ASN A 93 4.88 10.37 6.11
N LEU A 94 4.53 9.16 6.52
CA LEU A 94 3.18 8.81 6.92
C LEU A 94 2.74 9.51 8.20
N LEU A 95 3.63 9.67 9.18
CA LEU A 95 3.33 10.39 10.43
C LEU A 95 3.11 11.89 10.19
N GLU A 96 3.77 12.49 9.19
CA GLU A 96 3.50 13.86 8.78
C GLU A 96 2.12 14.01 8.09
N ILE A 97 1.62 12.96 7.42
CA ILE A 97 0.36 12.98 6.66
C ILE A 97 -0.83 12.56 7.52
N ALA A 98 -0.65 11.56 8.36
CA ALA A 98 -1.67 10.92 9.19
C ALA A 98 -1.09 10.61 10.57
N PRO A 99 -1.04 11.61 11.48
CA PRO A 99 -0.25 11.53 12.71
C PRO A 99 -0.72 10.46 13.71
N TYR A 100 -1.90 9.88 13.49
CA TYR A 100 -2.52 8.92 14.40
C TYR A 100 -2.58 7.49 13.85
N VAL A 101 -2.01 7.23 12.67
CA VAL A 101 -1.86 5.87 12.14
C VAL A 101 -0.84 5.09 12.98
N THR A 102 -1.16 3.86 13.33
CA THR A 102 -0.19 2.97 13.98
C THR A 102 0.69 2.33 12.91
N LEU A 103 2.00 2.42 13.05
CA LEU A 103 2.95 1.89 12.09
C LEU A 103 3.85 0.84 12.75
N GLU A 104 3.91 -0.33 12.12
CA GLU A 104 4.86 -1.38 12.42
C GLU A 104 5.78 -1.54 11.21
N THR A 105 7.10 -1.52 11.42
CA THR A 105 8.07 -1.53 10.33
C THR A 105 9.02 -2.72 10.44
N HIS A 106 9.25 -3.42 9.33
CA HIS A 106 10.18 -4.54 9.23
C HIS A 106 11.14 -4.30 8.07
N THR A 107 12.40 -3.97 8.38
CA THR A 107 13.46 -3.80 7.38
C THR A 107 14.09 -5.17 7.10
N ILE A 108 13.37 -6.01 6.36
CA ILE A 108 13.75 -7.40 6.08
C ILE A 108 13.22 -7.85 4.72
N CYS A 109 13.95 -8.76 4.08
CA CYS A 109 13.47 -9.46 2.90
C CYS A 109 12.42 -10.51 3.31
N VAL A 110 11.23 -10.44 2.70
CA VAL A 110 10.18 -11.45 2.91
C VAL A 110 10.57 -12.73 2.19
N LYS A 111 10.51 -13.84 2.89
CA LYS A 111 10.80 -15.19 2.41
C LYS A 111 9.76 -16.16 2.98
N GLU A 112 9.67 -17.37 2.43
CA GLU A 112 8.74 -18.41 2.92
C GLU A 112 8.85 -18.63 4.43
N GLU A 113 10.08 -18.74 4.96
CA GLU A 113 10.32 -19.02 6.37
C GLU A 113 9.91 -17.91 7.34
N ASN A 114 9.73 -16.66 6.89
CA ASN A 114 9.38 -15.54 7.77
C ASN A 114 8.02 -14.88 7.45
N ALA A 115 7.46 -15.12 6.27
CA ALA A 115 6.28 -14.42 5.78
C ALA A 115 5.06 -14.63 6.70
N THR A 116 4.76 -15.85 7.10
CA THR A 116 3.62 -16.16 7.98
C THR A 116 3.72 -15.40 9.31
N HIS A 117 4.92 -15.36 9.90
CA HIS A 117 5.15 -14.61 11.15
C HIS A 117 4.97 -13.10 10.98
N LEU A 118 5.51 -12.53 9.89
CA LEU A 118 5.40 -11.10 9.59
C LEU A 118 3.96 -10.66 9.30
N LEU A 119 3.14 -11.54 8.74
CA LEU A 119 1.81 -11.22 8.22
C LEU A 119 0.66 -11.68 9.12
N GLN A 120 0.92 -12.48 10.16
CA GLN A 120 -0.13 -13.06 11.00
C GLN A 120 -1.10 -12.04 11.61
N GLY A 121 -0.62 -10.83 11.92
CA GLY A 121 -1.41 -9.74 12.49
C GLY A 121 -2.19 -8.90 11.48
N ALA A 122 -2.06 -9.15 10.18
CA ALA A 122 -2.76 -8.41 9.15
C ALA A 122 -4.14 -9.01 8.85
N ASP A 123 -5.11 -8.17 8.56
CA ASP A 123 -6.43 -8.57 8.03
C ASP A 123 -6.40 -8.63 6.50
N ILE A 124 -5.65 -7.71 5.89
CA ILE A 124 -5.48 -7.60 4.43
C ILE A 124 -3.99 -7.47 4.13
N ILE A 125 -3.54 -8.16 3.08
CA ILE A 125 -2.15 -8.16 2.61
C ILE A 125 -2.12 -7.52 1.22
N CYS A 126 -1.32 -6.45 1.06
CA CYS A 126 -1.02 -5.84 -0.23
C CYS A 126 0.34 -6.36 -0.71
N GLU A 127 0.35 -7.11 -1.80
CA GLU A 127 1.56 -7.53 -2.49
C GLU A 127 1.98 -6.40 -3.45
N ALA A 128 3.18 -5.84 -3.27
CA ALA A 128 3.69 -4.69 -4.01
C ALA A 128 5.18 -4.84 -4.43
N PHE A 129 5.67 -6.06 -4.55
CA PHE A 129 7.03 -6.36 -5.01
C PHE A 129 7.20 -6.02 -6.51
N ASP A 130 8.42 -5.86 -6.94
CA ASP A 130 8.80 -5.66 -8.35
C ASP A 130 9.39 -6.94 -8.98
N ASN A 131 9.72 -7.95 -8.18
CA ASN A 131 10.28 -9.21 -8.62
C ASN A 131 9.18 -10.28 -8.75
N ALA A 132 9.12 -10.95 -9.92
CA ALA A 132 8.09 -11.94 -10.25
C ALA A 132 8.12 -13.17 -9.31
N GLU A 133 9.31 -13.63 -8.92
CA GLU A 133 9.47 -14.79 -8.03
C GLU A 133 8.96 -14.46 -6.62
N CYS A 134 9.29 -13.27 -6.09
CA CYS A 134 8.79 -12.80 -4.79
C CYS A 134 7.26 -12.62 -4.80
N LYS A 135 6.70 -12.10 -5.91
CA LYS A 135 5.24 -12.01 -6.10
C LYS A 135 4.58 -13.38 -6.05
N ALA A 136 5.10 -14.34 -6.80
CA ALA A 136 4.57 -15.70 -6.84
C ALA A 136 4.69 -16.38 -5.47
N MET A 137 5.84 -16.30 -4.83
CA MET A 137 6.09 -16.86 -3.49
C MET A 137 5.07 -16.33 -2.48
N LEU A 138 4.94 -15.01 -2.34
CA LEU A 138 4.02 -14.42 -1.37
C LEU A 138 2.56 -14.76 -1.69
N THR A 139 2.18 -14.72 -2.97
CA THR A 139 0.82 -15.04 -3.40
C THR A 139 0.46 -16.48 -3.05
N ASN A 140 1.32 -17.44 -3.38
CA ASN A 140 1.09 -18.85 -3.09
C ASN A 140 1.00 -19.09 -1.58
N LEU A 141 1.96 -18.55 -0.81
CA LEU A 141 1.97 -18.69 0.64
C LEU A 141 0.67 -18.16 1.27
N VAL A 142 0.22 -16.97 0.88
CA VAL A 142 -1.02 -16.40 1.46
C VAL A 142 -2.24 -17.24 1.09
N LEU A 143 -2.32 -17.72 -0.14
CA LEU A 143 -3.46 -18.54 -0.59
C LEU A 143 -3.49 -19.91 0.09
N GLU A 144 -2.35 -20.51 0.37
CA GLU A 144 -2.21 -21.85 0.95
C GLU A 144 -2.26 -21.83 2.49
N GLU A 145 -1.51 -20.94 3.12
CA GLU A 145 -1.32 -20.94 4.58
C GLU A 145 -2.19 -19.94 5.34
N MET A 146 -2.71 -18.91 4.65
CA MET A 146 -3.48 -17.82 5.25
C MET A 146 -4.84 -17.59 4.56
N PRO A 147 -5.65 -18.63 4.32
CA PRO A 147 -6.86 -18.55 3.48
C PRO A 147 -7.98 -17.67 4.07
N ASP A 148 -7.86 -17.28 5.33
CA ASP A 148 -8.76 -16.33 6.00
C ASP A 148 -8.41 -14.87 5.72
N LYS A 149 -7.22 -14.55 5.19
CA LYS A 149 -6.78 -13.20 4.86
C LYS A 149 -7.21 -12.77 3.45
N TYR A 150 -7.38 -11.47 3.25
CA TYR A 150 -7.51 -10.91 1.90
C TYR A 150 -6.14 -10.60 1.31
N LEU A 151 -5.97 -10.92 0.04
CA LEU A 151 -4.79 -10.57 -0.75
C LEU A 151 -5.16 -9.61 -1.87
N VAL A 152 -4.46 -8.48 -1.96
CA VAL A 152 -4.58 -7.52 -3.05
C VAL A 152 -3.20 -7.37 -3.70
N ALA A 153 -3.01 -7.99 -4.86
CA ALA A 153 -1.76 -7.98 -5.61
C ALA A 153 -1.82 -7.07 -6.83
N ALA A 154 -0.68 -6.84 -7.47
CA ALA A 154 -0.61 -6.06 -8.70
C ALA A 154 0.26 -6.73 -9.77
N SER A 155 -0.17 -6.60 -11.04
CA SER A 155 0.57 -7.11 -12.20
C SER A 155 0.29 -6.27 -13.44
N GLY A 156 1.37 -5.77 -14.08
CA GLY A 156 1.30 -4.97 -15.31
C GLY A 156 0.90 -3.51 -15.05
N MET A 157 1.89 -2.62 -15.05
CA MET A 157 1.71 -1.17 -14.96
C MET A 157 2.86 -0.40 -15.62
N ALA A 158 3.66 -1.09 -16.47
CA ALA A 158 4.77 -0.48 -17.16
C ALA A 158 4.33 0.37 -18.38
N GLY A 159 5.22 1.23 -18.84
CA GLY A 159 5.07 2.03 -20.05
C GLY A 159 4.01 3.12 -20.00
N PHE A 160 3.57 3.55 -21.16
CA PHE A 160 2.63 4.64 -21.40
C PHE A 160 1.27 4.16 -21.92
N GLY A 161 0.93 2.89 -21.74
CA GLY A 161 -0.36 2.34 -22.15
C GLY A 161 -1.55 3.11 -21.56
N SER A 162 -2.73 2.89 -22.14
CA SER A 162 -3.96 3.60 -21.69
C SER A 162 -4.20 3.43 -20.18
N ALA A 163 -4.56 4.51 -19.51
CA ALA A 163 -5.00 4.48 -18.12
C ALA A 163 -6.17 3.49 -17.92
N ASN A 164 -7.08 3.41 -18.87
CA ASN A 164 -8.25 2.54 -18.83
C ASN A 164 -7.92 1.03 -18.95
N SER A 165 -6.68 0.66 -19.24
CA SER A 165 -6.26 -0.75 -19.25
C SER A 165 -5.94 -1.27 -17.84
N ILE A 166 -5.66 -0.39 -16.87
CA ILE A 166 -5.49 -0.77 -15.48
C ILE A 166 -6.87 -1.11 -14.90
N ARG A 167 -6.98 -2.33 -14.40
CA ARG A 167 -8.25 -2.88 -13.89
C ARG A 167 -8.01 -3.59 -12.57
N THR A 168 -9.07 -3.75 -11.80
CA THR A 168 -9.12 -4.67 -10.67
C THR A 168 -9.92 -5.89 -11.08
N ARG A 169 -9.37 -7.09 -10.87
CA ARG A 169 -10.08 -8.36 -11.07
C ARG A 169 -10.15 -9.11 -9.74
N LYS A 170 -11.31 -9.64 -9.43
CA LYS A 170 -11.51 -10.60 -8.37
C LYS A 170 -11.15 -12.00 -8.88
N ILE A 171 -10.08 -12.58 -8.36
CA ILE A 171 -9.58 -13.90 -8.79
C ILE A 171 -10.25 -15.02 -8.01
N THR A 172 -10.33 -14.85 -6.67
CA THR A 172 -11.08 -15.74 -5.78
C THR A 172 -11.95 -14.91 -4.83
N SER A 173 -12.61 -15.55 -3.87
CA SER A 173 -13.40 -14.83 -2.85
C SER A 173 -12.59 -13.82 -2.06
N LYS A 174 -11.28 -14.02 -1.91
CA LYS A 174 -10.38 -13.19 -1.10
C LYS A 174 -9.11 -12.74 -1.82
N PHE A 175 -8.96 -13.02 -3.09
CA PHE A 175 -7.82 -12.59 -3.88
C PHE A 175 -8.24 -11.64 -5.02
N TYR A 176 -7.62 -10.47 -5.05
CA TYR A 176 -7.82 -9.43 -6.06
C TYR A 176 -6.49 -9.09 -6.74
N LEU A 177 -6.53 -8.89 -8.06
CA LEU A 177 -5.38 -8.51 -8.88
C LEU A 177 -5.65 -7.18 -9.58
N CYS A 178 -4.73 -6.22 -9.41
CA CYS A 178 -4.79 -4.89 -10.00
C CYS A 178 -3.71 -4.71 -11.07
N GLY A 179 -4.04 -4.12 -12.20
CA GLY A 179 -3.10 -3.91 -13.30
C GLY A 179 -3.69 -4.22 -14.66
N ASP A 180 -2.85 -4.18 -15.69
CA ASP A 180 -3.25 -4.60 -17.04
C ASP A 180 -2.86 -6.05 -17.36
N GLU A 181 -2.07 -6.69 -16.49
CA GLU A 181 -1.60 -8.08 -16.57
C GLU A 181 -0.77 -8.41 -17.83
N LYS A 182 -0.31 -7.41 -18.55
CA LYS A 182 0.36 -7.56 -19.85
C LYS A 182 1.67 -6.79 -19.95
N SER A 183 1.68 -5.54 -19.44
CA SER A 183 2.83 -4.67 -19.59
C SER A 183 3.99 -5.12 -18.71
N ASP A 184 5.16 -5.18 -19.32
CA ASP A 184 6.43 -5.56 -18.69
C ASP A 184 7.45 -4.43 -18.82
N VAL A 185 8.27 -4.26 -17.78
CA VAL A 185 9.26 -3.16 -17.70
C VAL A 185 10.29 -3.23 -18.83
N GLN A 186 10.67 -4.44 -19.25
CA GLN A 186 11.69 -4.62 -20.30
C GLN A 186 11.15 -4.29 -21.69
N SER A 187 9.90 -4.65 -21.95
CA SER A 187 9.26 -4.43 -23.25
C SER A 187 8.67 -3.05 -23.44
N GLU A 188 8.19 -2.41 -22.36
CA GLU A 188 7.39 -1.17 -22.41
C GLU A 188 8.18 0.11 -22.05
N GLY A 189 9.49 0.00 -21.86
CA GLY A 189 10.35 1.16 -21.62
C GLY A 189 10.33 1.74 -20.20
N GLY A 190 10.01 0.92 -19.21
CA GLY A 190 10.16 1.27 -17.80
C GLY A 190 8.86 1.62 -17.06
N LEU A 191 9.01 2.22 -15.88
CA LEU A 191 7.89 2.59 -15.01
C LEU A 191 7.64 4.09 -15.04
N VAL A 192 6.41 4.49 -15.27
CA VAL A 192 5.96 5.89 -15.30
C VAL A 192 5.16 6.20 -14.04
N SER A 193 5.51 7.30 -13.35
CA SER A 193 4.92 7.69 -12.06
C SER A 193 3.40 7.62 -12.05
N SER A 194 2.74 8.28 -12.99
CA SER A 194 1.28 8.35 -13.04
C SER A 194 0.61 6.99 -13.23
N ARG A 195 1.20 6.11 -14.04
CA ARG A 195 0.65 4.78 -14.28
C ARG A 195 0.85 3.84 -13.09
N VAL A 196 2.02 3.92 -12.44
CA VAL A 196 2.29 3.22 -11.17
C VAL A 196 1.32 3.70 -10.08
N MET A 197 1.12 5.01 -9.97
CA MET A 197 0.18 5.61 -9.00
C MET A 197 -1.27 5.16 -9.28
N LEU A 198 -1.68 5.07 -10.54
CA LEU A 198 -3.00 4.59 -10.92
C LEU A 198 -3.21 3.13 -10.47
N CYS A 199 -2.24 2.25 -10.71
CA CYS A 199 -2.32 0.86 -10.25
C CYS A 199 -2.33 0.76 -8.71
N ALA A 200 -1.52 1.55 -8.02
CA ALA A 200 -1.53 1.65 -6.57
C ALA A 200 -2.86 2.18 -6.02
N ALA A 201 -3.50 3.12 -6.73
CA ALA A 201 -4.84 3.61 -6.39
C ALA A 201 -5.90 2.49 -6.51
N HIS A 202 -5.82 1.64 -7.54
CA HIS A 202 -6.65 0.45 -7.64
C HIS A 202 -6.45 -0.50 -6.46
N GLN A 203 -5.20 -0.79 -6.06
CA GLN A 203 -4.93 -1.62 -4.89
C GLN A 203 -5.52 -1.00 -3.60
N ALA A 204 -5.21 0.26 -3.31
CA ALA A 204 -5.70 0.93 -2.12
C ALA A 204 -7.22 1.02 -2.09
N HIS A 205 -7.85 1.36 -3.22
CA HIS A 205 -9.31 1.41 -3.32
C HIS A 205 -9.96 0.04 -3.14
N THR A 206 -9.34 -1.02 -3.66
CA THR A 206 -9.80 -2.40 -3.45
C THR A 206 -9.79 -2.77 -1.97
N VAL A 207 -8.75 -2.41 -1.22
CA VAL A 207 -8.71 -2.59 0.24
C VAL A 207 -9.90 -1.90 0.90
N LEU A 208 -10.16 -0.63 0.57
CA LEU A 208 -11.28 0.14 1.15
C LEU A 208 -12.64 -0.46 0.76
N ARG A 209 -12.80 -0.96 -0.47
CA ARG A 209 -14.03 -1.63 -0.93
C ARG A 209 -14.28 -2.94 -0.19
N ILE A 210 -13.23 -3.75 0.03
CA ILE A 210 -13.32 -4.98 0.86
C ILE A 210 -13.83 -4.62 2.25
N LEU A 211 -13.28 -3.60 2.88
CA LEU A 211 -13.70 -3.13 4.19
C LEU A 211 -15.12 -2.54 4.19
N ALA A 212 -15.54 -1.94 3.10
CA ALA A 212 -16.91 -1.46 2.90
C ALA A 212 -17.90 -2.57 2.48
N GLU A 213 -17.45 -3.85 2.44
CA GLU A 213 -18.25 -5.00 2.01
C GLU A 213 -18.77 -4.89 0.56
N GLN A 214 -18.02 -4.18 -0.30
CA GLN A 214 -18.30 -4.04 -1.72
C GLN A 214 -17.36 -4.93 -2.53
N PHE A 215 -17.73 -6.19 -2.67
CA PHE A 215 -16.86 -7.25 -3.24
C PHE A 215 -16.90 -7.36 -4.77
N GLU A 216 -17.66 -6.53 -5.45
CA GLU A 216 -17.67 -6.44 -6.91
C GLU A 216 -16.50 -5.58 -7.41
N THR A 217 -16.02 -5.83 -8.64
CA THR A 217 -14.90 -5.10 -9.27
C THR A 217 -15.39 -4.24 -10.42
#